data_6c993aded1d273f952e00bed73afda99
#
_entry.id   6c993aded1d273f952e00bed73afda99
#
_cell.length_a   1.000
_cell.length_b   1.000
_cell.length_c   1.000
_cell.angle_alpha   90.00
_cell.angle_beta   90.00
_cell.angle_gamma   90.00
#
_symmetry.space_group_name_H-M   'P 1'
#
loop_
_entity.id
_entity.type
_entity.pdbx_description
1 polymer ?
#
loop_
_entity_poly.entity_id
_entity_poly.type
_entity_poly.pdbx_seq_one_letter_code
_entity_poly.pdbx_strand_id
1 'polypeptide(L)'
;RVPWPSTWMNDEEVENKENKAIQKLETLLKTPTVAVILEPLVQGAGGMNMVRPQFIKKVSEIIKNNNSLLIADEVLTGFGRCGSLFAFQKAKIIPDLISISKGLTGGFLPMGITLCKEKIFQSFIDDSPRKTFWHGHSFTANPLGCAAANASLDLLEKEPQKYLSFEEKHLSHLIKFKNLPYIKKVRV
;
A
#
# COMPACT_ATOMS: atom_id res chain seq x y z
N ARG A 1 0.91 -17.96 0.37
CA ARG A 1 0.14 -16.85 -0.21
C ARG A 1 -1.30 -16.91 0.28
N VAL A 2 -1.92 -15.72 0.39
CA VAL A 2 -3.35 -15.56 0.72
C VAL A 2 -4.08 -15.12 -0.56
N PRO A 3 -5.26 -15.68 -0.87
CA PRO A 3 -6.07 -15.20 -1.99
C PRO A 3 -6.43 -13.74 -1.80
N TRP A 4 -6.37 -12.94 -2.86
CA TRP A 4 -6.77 -11.54 -2.81
C TRP A 4 -8.27 -11.43 -3.09
N PRO A 5 -9.09 -10.88 -2.16
CA PRO A 5 -10.55 -10.83 -2.30
C PRO A 5 -10.99 -9.66 -3.18
N SER A 6 -10.61 -9.68 -4.46
CA SER A 6 -10.91 -8.61 -5.40
C SER A 6 -12.40 -8.28 -5.43
N THR A 7 -12.73 -6.99 -5.32
CA THR A 7 -14.10 -6.49 -5.27
C THR A 7 -14.38 -5.42 -6.34
N TRP A 8 -15.64 -5.09 -6.53
CA TRP A 8 -16.18 -4.08 -7.45
C TRP A 8 -17.47 -3.50 -6.88
N MET A 9 -18.05 -2.49 -7.53
CA MET A 9 -19.33 -1.91 -7.09
C MET A 9 -20.44 -2.97 -7.14
N ASN A 10 -21.24 -3.04 -6.07
CA ASN A 10 -22.35 -3.99 -5.89
C ASN A 10 -21.90 -5.47 -5.96
N ASP A 11 -20.72 -5.76 -5.46
CA ASP A 11 -20.23 -7.14 -5.34
C ASP A 11 -20.89 -7.84 -4.16
N GLU A 12 -21.91 -8.65 -4.42
CA GLU A 12 -22.67 -9.40 -3.39
C GLU A 12 -21.81 -10.45 -2.67
N GLU A 13 -20.72 -10.91 -3.31
CA GLU A 13 -19.82 -11.93 -2.76
C GLU A 13 -18.63 -11.36 -1.96
N VAL A 14 -18.57 -10.03 -1.78
CA VAL A 14 -17.38 -9.38 -1.18
C VAL A 14 -17.05 -9.94 0.19
N GLU A 15 -18.03 -10.10 1.06
CA GLU A 15 -17.80 -10.58 2.43
C GLU A 15 -17.36 -12.04 2.46
N ASN A 16 -17.94 -12.89 1.61
CA ASN A 16 -17.55 -14.29 1.48
C ASN A 16 -16.09 -14.42 1.01
N LYS A 17 -15.68 -13.61 0.02
CA LYS A 17 -14.29 -13.58 -0.47
C LYS A 17 -13.31 -13.10 0.60
N GLU A 18 -13.66 -12.02 1.30
CA GLU A 18 -12.84 -11.47 2.39
C GLU A 18 -12.69 -12.49 3.53
N ASN A 19 -13.79 -13.15 3.95
CA ASN A 19 -13.75 -14.16 5.01
C ASN A 19 -12.87 -15.36 4.64
N LYS A 20 -12.94 -15.84 3.39
CA LYS A 20 -12.06 -16.93 2.90
C LYS A 20 -10.58 -16.50 2.95
N ALA A 21 -10.28 -15.27 2.54
CA ALA A 21 -8.91 -14.73 2.60
C ALA A 21 -8.40 -14.63 4.04
N ILE A 22 -9.24 -14.15 4.95
CA ILE A 22 -8.94 -14.05 6.40
C ILE A 22 -8.68 -15.41 7.02
N GLN A 23 -9.56 -16.38 6.81
CA GLN A 23 -9.38 -17.75 7.31
C GLN A 23 -8.06 -18.38 6.83
N LYS A 24 -7.70 -18.12 5.56
CA LYS A 24 -6.41 -18.57 5.03
C LYS A 24 -5.24 -17.88 5.70
N LEU A 25 -5.33 -16.55 5.93
CA LEU A 25 -4.31 -15.78 6.65
C LEU A 25 -4.12 -16.34 8.07
N GLU A 26 -5.20 -16.48 8.84
CA GLU A 26 -5.18 -17.03 10.20
C GLU A 26 -4.56 -18.43 10.24
N THR A 27 -4.87 -19.26 9.25
CA THR A 27 -4.29 -20.59 9.13
C THR A 27 -2.78 -20.54 8.92
N LEU A 28 -2.29 -19.62 8.08
CA LEU A 28 -0.86 -19.47 7.80
C LEU A 28 -0.12 -18.89 9.00
N LEU A 29 -0.73 -17.98 9.74
CA LEU A 29 -0.14 -17.33 10.92
C LEU A 29 -0.07 -18.26 12.15
N LYS A 30 -0.67 -19.45 12.11
CA LYS A 30 -0.41 -20.50 13.12
C LYS A 30 1.05 -20.97 13.11
N THR A 31 1.74 -20.80 11.99
CA THR A 31 3.20 -20.97 11.88
C THR A 31 3.89 -19.64 12.20
N PRO A 32 4.96 -19.62 13.02
CA PRO A 32 5.71 -18.41 13.30
C PRO A 32 6.07 -17.66 12.01
N THR A 33 5.56 -16.46 11.86
CA THR A 33 5.71 -15.63 10.66
C THR A 33 6.31 -14.28 11.06
N VAL A 34 7.44 -13.92 10.48
CA VAL A 34 8.13 -12.65 10.79
C VAL A 34 7.33 -11.45 10.27
N ALA A 35 6.87 -11.51 9.03
CA ALA A 35 6.17 -10.41 8.41
C ALA A 35 5.17 -10.86 7.35
N VAL A 36 4.18 -10.02 7.11
CA VAL A 36 3.23 -10.12 5.99
C VAL A 36 3.34 -8.86 5.16
N ILE A 37 3.54 -9.01 3.86
CA ILE A 37 3.58 -7.90 2.89
C ILE A 37 2.32 -7.89 2.04
N LEU A 38 1.78 -6.69 1.80
CA LEU A 38 0.64 -6.48 0.90
C LEU A 38 0.67 -5.09 0.27
N GLU A 39 0.10 -4.96 -0.93
CA GLU A 39 -0.23 -3.68 -1.54
C GLU A 39 -1.57 -3.20 -0.95
N PRO A 40 -1.66 -2.08 -0.21
CA PRO A 40 -2.91 -1.63 0.38
C PRO A 40 -3.91 -1.19 -0.71
N LEU A 41 -5.17 -1.59 -0.56
CA LEU A 41 -6.32 -1.26 -1.42
C LEU A 41 -6.25 -1.79 -2.85
N VAL A 42 -5.12 -1.71 -3.54
CA VAL A 42 -5.01 -2.04 -4.97
C VAL A 42 -3.74 -2.84 -5.24
N GLN A 43 -3.89 -4.05 -5.75
CA GLN A 43 -2.78 -4.80 -6.34
C GLN A 43 -2.55 -4.33 -7.78
N GLY A 44 -1.44 -3.60 -8.03
CA GLY A 44 -1.13 -3.04 -9.33
C GLY A 44 -0.82 -4.11 -10.38
N ALA A 45 0.35 -4.73 -10.25
CA ALA A 45 0.82 -5.77 -11.17
C ALA A 45 -0.04 -7.03 -11.16
N GLY A 46 -0.82 -7.26 -10.09
CA GLY A 46 -1.77 -8.36 -9.98
C GLY A 46 -3.05 -8.21 -10.81
N GLY A 47 -3.18 -7.13 -11.60
CA GLY A 47 -4.35 -6.88 -12.45
C GLY A 47 -5.28 -5.79 -11.93
N MET A 48 -4.74 -4.81 -11.20
CA MET A 48 -5.49 -3.68 -10.60
C MET A 48 -6.64 -4.17 -9.71
N ASN A 49 -6.42 -5.24 -8.96
CA ASN A 49 -7.41 -5.85 -8.08
C ASN A 49 -7.59 -5.01 -6.81
N MET A 50 -8.82 -4.57 -6.57
CA MET A 50 -9.16 -3.70 -5.45
C MET A 50 -9.80 -4.47 -4.31
N VAL A 51 -9.58 -3.97 -3.08
CA VAL A 51 -10.24 -4.45 -1.86
C VAL A 51 -10.73 -3.28 -1.04
N ARG A 52 -11.67 -3.55 -0.13
CA ARG A 52 -12.21 -2.54 0.78
C ARG A 52 -11.18 -2.16 1.87
N PRO A 53 -11.18 -0.90 2.34
CA PRO A 53 -10.34 -0.48 3.47
C PRO A 53 -10.57 -1.30 4.73
N GLN A 54 -11.82 -1.73 4.98
CA GLN A 54 -12.21 -2.57 6.12
C GLN A 54 -11.49 -3.93 6.12
N PHE A 55 -11.31 -4.53 4.95
CA PHE A 55 -10.53 -5.77 4.81
C PHE A 55 -9.08 -5.56 5.23
N ILE A 56 -8.43 -4.50 4.73
CA ILE A 56 -7.04 -4.16 5.09
C ILE A 56 -6.91 -3.92 6.60
N LYS A 57 -7.88 -3.22 7.21
CA LYS A 57 -7.91 -3.01 8.65
C LYS A 57 -7.94 -4.32 9.41
N LYS A 58 -8.86 -5.23 9.07
CA LYS A 58 -9.00 -6.53 9.71
C LYS A 58 -7.74 -7.40 9.55
N VAL A 59 -7.14 -7.40 8.35
CA VAL A 59 -5.85 -8.08 8.09
C VAL A 59 -4.76 -7.53 9.00
N SER A 60 -4.64 -6.20 9.15
CA SER A 60 -3.66 -5.56 10.02
C SER A 60 -3.83 -5.97 11.50
N GLU A 61 -5.07 -6.02 11.99
CA GLU A 61 -5.38 -6.45 13.36
C GLU A 61 -4.96 -7.91 13.60
N ILE A 62 -5.24 -8.80 12.66
CA ILE A 62 -4.86 -10.22 12.74
C ILE A 62 -3.33 -10.37 12.76
N ILE A 63 -2.62 -9.66 11.88
CA ILE A 63 -1.15 -9.69 11.81
C ILE A 63 -0.55 -9.23 13.15
N LYS A 64 -1.04 -8.11 13.68
CA LYS A 64 -0.59 -7.57 14.97
C LYS A 64 -0.83 -8.54 16.12
N ASN A 65 -2.00 -9.17 16.17
CA ASN A 65 -2.36 -10.13 17.23
C ASN A 65 -1.50 -11.40 17.18
N ASN A 66 -0.87 -11.69 16.05
CA ASN A 66 0.06 -12.80 15.87
C ASN A 66 1.54 -12.38 16.03
N ASN A 67 1.80 -11.16 16.53
CA ASN A 67 3.17 -10.63 16.70
C ASN A 67 4.00 -10.62 15.39
N SER A 68 3.36 -10.55 14.25
CA SER A 68 4.00 -10.41 12.94
C SER A 68 4.08 -8.94 12.54
N LEU A 69 5.06 -8.58 11.72
CA LEU A 69 5.19 -7.24 11.15
C LEU A 69 4.29 -7.09 9.93
N LEU A 70 3.70 -5.91 9.76
CA LEU A 70 2.98 -5.52 8.55
C LEU A 70 3.86 -4.66 7.66
N ILE A 71 4.08 -5.10 6.42
CA ILE A 71 4.77 -4.34 5.39
C ILE A 71 3.73 -3.86 4.37
N ALA A 72 3.59 -2.55 4.22
CA ALA A 72 2.76 -1.95 3.19
C ALA A 72 3.62 -1.64 1.95
N ASP A 73 3.30 -2.30 0.83
CA ASP A 73 3.86 -1.95 -0.47
C ASP A 73 3.03 -0.82 -1.08
N GLU A 74 3.48 0.41 -0.88
CA GLU A 74 2.86 1.63 -1.41
C GLU A 74 3.54 2.12 -2.70
N VAL A 75 4.32 1.28 -3.35
CA VAL A 75 5.02 1.62 -4.60
C VAL A 75 4.05 2.08 -5.69
N LEU A 76 2.86 1.45 -5.79
CA LEU A 76 1.80 1.89 -6.70
C LEU A 76 0.85 2.87 -6.03
N THR A 77 0.42 2.59 -4.81
CA THR A 77 -0.74 3.21 -4.17
C THR A 77 -0.42 4.52 -3.45
N GLY A 78 0.85 4.76 -3.16
CA GLY A 78 1.29 5.98 -2.49
C GLY A 78 1.19 7.26 -3.34
N PHE A 79 1.46 8.38 -2.68
CA PHE A 79 1.52 9.72 -3.26
C PHE A 79 0.21 10.18 -3.93
N GLY A 80 -0.90 9.97 -3.23
CA GLY A 80 -2.20 10.50 -3.63
C GLY A 80 -3.01 9.63 -4.59
N ARG A 81 -2.45 8.54 -5.12
CA ARG A 81 -3.11 7.73 -6.15
C ARG A 81 -4.47 7.18 -5.75
N CYS A 82 -4.66 6.83 -4.48
CA CYS A 82 -5.90 6.28 -3.93
C CYS A 82 -6.77 7.33 -3.22
N GLY A 83 -6.55 8.63 -3.44
CA GLY A 83 -7.32 9.69 -2.79
C GLY A 83 -6.90 9.96 -1.33
N SER A 84 -5.74 9.48 -0.91
CA SER A 84 -5.02 9.82 0.32
C SER A 84 -3.54 9.81 0.02
N LEU A 85 -2.70 10.45 0.82
CA LEU A 85 -1.25 10.46 0.57
C LEU A 85 -0.70 9.04 0.47
N PHE A 86 -1.12 8.16 1.38
CA PHE A 86 -0.85 6.72 1.34
C PHE A 86 -2.15 5.93 1.51
N ALA A 87 -2.28 4.81 0.79
CA ALA A 87 -3.50 4.00 0.79
C ALA A 87 -3.81 3.40 2.17
N PHE A 88 -2.80 3.05 2.98
CA PHE A 88 -3.01 2.54 4.33
C PHE A 88 -3.79 3.50 5.23
N GLN A 89 -3.74 4.82 4.96
CA GLN A 89 -4.46 5.85 5.73
C GLN A 89 -5.99 5.67 5.60
N LYS A 90 -6.48 5.25 4.43
CA LYS A 90 -7.91 4.95 4.24
C LYS A 90 -8.37 3.78 5.11
N ALA A 91 -7.51 2.81 5.35
CA ALA A 91 -7.77 1.71 6.26
C ALA A 91 -7.59 2.09 7.74
N LYS A 92 -7.08 3.31 8.04
CA LYS A 92 -6.78 3.81 9.38
C LYS A 92 -5.84 2.87 10.15
N ILE A 93 -4.80 2.39 9.50
CA ILE A 93 -3.75 1.53 10.07
C ILE A 93 -2.40 2.24 10.01
N ILE A 94 -1.44 1.72 10.77
CA ILE A 94 -0.03 2.15 10.72
C ILE A 94 0.81 0.89 10.52
N PRO A 95 1.38 0.66 9.33
CA PRO A 95 2.26 -0.47 9.06
C PRO A 95 3.57 -0.34 9.82
N ASP A 96 4.32 -1.44 9.92
CA ASP A 96 5.64 -1.46 10.55
C ASP A 96 6.74 -1.05 9.58
N LEU A 97 6.58 -1.41 8.30
CA LEU A 97 7.42 -0.96 7.20
C LEU A 97 6.56 -0.51 6.02
N ILE A 98 7.10 0.44 5.24
CA ILE A 98 6.46 0.96 4.04
C ILE A 98 7.49 1.01 2.92
N SER A 99 7.18 0.38 1.79
CA SER A 99 7.98 0.51 0.57
C SER A 99 7.35 1.55 -0.35
N ILE A 100 8.11 2.54 -0.77
CA ILE A 100 7.66 3.65 -1.63
C ILE A 100 8.60 3.85 -2.81
N SER A 101 8.03 4.24 -3.96
CA SER A 101 8.76 4.52 -5.20
C SER A 101 7.83 5.31 -6.14
N LYS A 102 8.01 5.25 -7.45
CA LYS A 102 7.17 5.84 -8.51
C LYS A 102 6.75 7.28 -8.23
N GLY A 103 5.64 7.50 -7.52
CA GLY A 103 5.14 8.80 -7.12
C GLY A 103 6.11 9.60 -6.24
N LEU A 104 7.04 8.94 -5.56
CA LEU A 104 8.08 9.56 -4.75
C LEU A 104 8.84 10.68 -5.50
N THR A 105 9.20 10.44 -6.74
CA THR A 105 9.89 11.41 -7.60
C THR A 105 8.97 12.04 -8.66
N GLY A 106 7.65 11.86 -8.53
CA GLY A 106 6.70 12.27 -9.57
C GLY A 106 6.88 11.52 -10.90
N GLY A 107 7.62 10.39 -10.89
CA GLY A 107 7.97 9.62 -12.08
C GLY A 107 9.17 10.18 -12.86
N PHE A 108 9.83 11.20 -12.35
CA PHE A 108 10.92 11.89 -13.05
C PHE A 108 12.23 11.07 -13.03
N LEU A 109 12.56 10.45 -11.89
CA LEU A 109 13.75 9.62 -11.71
C LEU A 109 13.43 8.31 -10.97
N PRO A 110 14.15 7.21 -11.27
CA PRO A 110 14.00 5.97 -10.52
C PRO A 110 14.58 6.15 -9.11
N MET A 111 13.73 5.94 -8.10
CA MET A 111 14.11 5.94 -6.69
C MET A 111 13.14 5.09 -5.89
N GLY A 112 13.63 4.39 -4.89
CA GLY A 112 12.83 3.66 -3.91
C GLY A 112 13.35 3.92 -2.51
N ILE A 113 12.44 3.96 -1.54
CA ILE A 113 12.74 4.13 -0.13
C ILE A 113 11.94 3.08 0.66
N THR A 114 12.55 2.53 1.70
CA THR A 114 11.87 1.75 2.72
C THR A 114 11.86 2.56 4.01
N LEU A 115 10.68 2.86 4.51
CA LEU A 115 10.46 3.46 5.82
C LEU A 115 10.17 2.35 6.83
N CYS A 116 10.62 2.50 8.06
CA CYS A 116 10.29 1.56 9.13
C CYS A 116 10.06 2.29 10.46
N LYS A 117 9.38 1.62 11.38
CA LYS A 117 9.24 2.11 12.75
C LYS A 117 10.60 2.17 13.44
N GLU A 118 10.76 3.15 14.34
CA GLU A 118 11.96 3.39 15.12
C GLU A 118 12.51 2.11 15.79
N LYS A 119 11.65 1.29 16.38
CA LYS A 119 12.04 0.03 16.99
C LYS A 119 12.78 -0.93 16.05
N ILE A 120 12.40 -0.92 14.76
CA ILE A 120 13.07 -1.76 13.74
C ILE A 120 14.42 -1.14 13.39
N PHE A 121 14.46 0.17 13.16
CA PHE A 121 15.69 0.89 12.85
C PHE A 121 16.73 0.71 13.98
N GLN A 122 16.35 0.86 15.22
CA GLN A 122 17.23 0.71 16.38
C GLN A 122 17.87 -0.68 16.50
N SER A 123 17.27 -1.72 15.93
CA SER A 123 17.88 -3.06 15.92
C SER A 123 19.13 -3.18 15.04
N PHE A 124 19.36 -2.20 14.14
CA PHE A 124 20.54 -2.12 13.27
C PHE A 124 21.61 -1.14 13.80
N ILE A 125 21.30 -0.36 14.85
CA ILE A 125 22.24 0.59 15.46
C ILE A 125 23.06 -0.13 16.52
N ASP A 126 24.30 -0.45 16.20
CA ASP A 126 25.22 -1.15 17.10
C ASP A 126 26.67 -0.92 16.63
N ASP A 127 27.62 -0.98 17.54
CA ASP A 127 29.05 -0.91 17.21
C ASP A 127 29.56 -2.17 16.51
N SER A 128 28.81 -3.26 16.59
CA SER A 128 29.17 -4.53 15.95
C SER A 128 28.77 -4.53 14.47
N PRO A 129 29.70 -4.77 13.55
CA PRO A 129 29.40 -4.91 12.12
C PRO A 129 28.41 -6.04 11.81
N ARG A 130 28.16 -6.97 12.74
CA ARG A 130 27.18 -8.07 12.57
C ARG A 130 25.75 -7.60 12.52
N LYS A 131 25.44 -6.43 13.07
CA LYS A 131 24.10 -5.84 13.07
C LYS A 131 23.90 -4.84 11.93
N THR A 132 24.94 -4.51 11.21
CA THR A 132 24.86 -3.57 10.10
C THR A 132 23.96 -4.10 8.99
N PHE A 133 23.06 -3.26 8.50
CA PHE A 133 22.24 -3.57 7.33
C PHE A 133 23.06 -3.38 6.04
N TRP A 134 23.75 -4.44 5.63
CA TRP A 134 24.62 -4.47 4.45
C TRP A 134 23.81 -4.53 3.14
N HIS A 135 22.99 -3.51 2.90
CA HIS A 135 22.22 -3.41 1.66
C HIS A 135 22.37 -2.03 1.05
N GLY A 136 22.82 -1.98 -0.18
CA GLY A 136 22.99 -0.74 -0.92
C GLY A 136 23.54 -0.99 -2.32
N HIS A 137 23.56 0.05 -3.10
CA HIS A 137 24.17 0.07 -4.44
C HIS A 137 24.71 1.47 -4.73
N SER A 138 25.47 1.62 -5.81
CA SER A 138 26.16 2.87 -6.17
C SER A 138 25.23 4.10 -6.30
N PHE A 139 23.94 3.89 -6.54
CA PHE A 139 22.95 4.95 -6.72
C PHE A 139 22.08 5.20 -5.48
N THR A 140 22.39 4.54 -4.35
CA THR A 140 21.67 4.75 -3.09
C THR A 140 21.81 6.22 -2.67
N ALA A 141 20.70 6.85 -2.31
CA ALA A 141 20.62 8.26 -1.89
C ALA A 141 21.25 9.24 -2.91
N ASN A 142 21.15 8.96 -4.21
CA ASN A 142 21.70 9.85 -5.22
C ASN A 142 21.05 11.26 -5.14
N PRO A 143 21.84 12.35 -5.27
CA PRO A 143 21.35 13.71 -5.07
C PRO A 143 20.21 14.12 -6.00
N LEU A 144 20.23 13.65 -7.26
CA LEU A 144 19.20 13.98 -8.24
C LEU A 144 17.85 13.38 -7.87
N GLY A 145 17.87 12.08 -7.45
CA GLY A 145 16.67 11.39 -6.97
C GLY A 145 16.11 12.04 -5.70
N CYS A 146 16.97 12.43 -4.76
CA CYS A 146 16.56 13.13 -3.54
C CYS A 146 15.95 14.51 -3.86
N ALA A 147 16.55 15.29 -4.76
CA ALA A 147 16.03 16.57 -5.18
C ALA A 147 14.66 16.45 -5.87
N ALA A 148 14.51 15.45 -6.77
CA ALA A 148 13.23 15.17 -7.43
C ALA A 148 12.15 14.72 -6.41
N ALA A 149 12.52 13.91 -5.42
CA ALA A 149 11.61 13.47 -4.38
C ALA A 149 11.14 14.65 -3.52
N ASN A 150 12.03 15.51 -3.08
CA ASN A 150 11.67 16.70 -2.30
C ASN A 150 10.74 17.63 -3.10
N ALA A 151 11.05 17.92 -4.36
CA ALA A 151 10.19 18.74 -5.20
C ALA A 151 8.81 18.12 -5.42
N SER A 152 8.72 16.79 -5.58
CA SER A 152 7.46 16.07 -5.70
C SER A 152 6.62 16.17 -4.42
N LEU A 153 7.24 16.02 -3.24
CA LEU A 153 6.59 16.15 -1.95
C LEU A 153 6.08 17.58 -1.73
N ASP A 154 6.90 18.61 -2.01
CA ASP A 154 6.50 20.01 -1.91
C ASP A 154 5.25 20.33 -2.75
N LEU A 155 5.15 19.77 -3.96
CA LEU A 155 3.98 19.93 -4.82
C LEU A 155 2.72 19.26 -4.24
N LEU A 156 2.87 18.05 -3.66
CA LEU A 156 1.76 17.34 -3.04
C LEU A 156 1.25 18.05 -1.77
N GLU A 157 2.15 18.61 -0.98
CA GLU A 157 1.80 19.36 0.24
C GLU A 157 1.12 20.70 -0.06
N LYS A 158 1.52 21.38 -1.15
CA LYS A 158 0.89 22.64 -1.55
C LYS A 158 -0.55 22.49 -2.02
N GLU A 159 -0.88 21.37 -2.66
CA GLU A 159 -2.19 21.18 -3.28
C GLU A 159 -2.82 19.82 -2.94
N PRO A 160 -3.02 19.50 -1.65
CA PRO A 160 -3.55 18.20 -1.25
C PRO A 160 -4.96 17.93 -1.80
N GLN A 161 -5.75 18.98 -2.06
CA GLN A 161 -7.09 18.85 -2.61
C GLN A 161 -7.12 18.16 -3.97
N LYS A 162 -6.03 18.26 -4.75
CA LYS A 162 -5.95 17.59 -6.06
C LYS A 162 -6.13 16.09 -5.94
N TYR A 163 -5.38 15.41 -5.07
CA TYR A 163 -5.48 13.97 -4.93
C TYR A 163 -6.63 13.54 -4.02
N LEU A 164 -7.00 14.33 -3.02
CA LEU A 164 -8.13 14.04 -2.13
C LEU A 164 -9.47 13.98 -2.88
N SER A 165 -9.60 14.72 -3.98
CA SER A 165 -10.80 14.74 -4.82
C SER A 165 -10.86 13.63 -5.89
N PHE A 166 -9.83 12.81 -6.04
CA PHE A 166 -9.75 11.83 -7.13
C PHE A 166 -10.87 10.79 -7.08
N GLU A 167 -11.15 10.24 -5.90
CA GLU A 167 -12.19 9.23 -5.75
C GLU A 167 -13.56 9.77 -6.15
N GLU A 168 -13.94 10.96 -5.69
CA GLU A 168 -15.21 11.61 -6.05
C GLU A 168 -15.30 11.87 -7.55
N LYS A 169 -14.23 12.39 -8.17
CA LYS A 169 -14.17 12.62 -9.61
C LYS A 169 -14.33 11.33 -10.40
N HIS A 170 -13.65 10.27 -10.00
CA HIS A 170 -13.76 8.98 -10.66
C HIS A 170 -15.14 8.36 -10.48
N LEU A 171 -15.74 8.44 -9.29
CA LEU A 171 -17.10 7.98 -9.03
C LEU A 171 -18.13 8.71 -9.92
N SER A 172 -18.00 10.03 -10.06
CA SER A 172 -18.90 10.81 -10.91
C SER A 172 -18.85 10.42 -12.41
N HIS A 173 -17.66 10.05 -12.88
CA HIS A 173 -17.49 9.56 -14.24
C HIS A 173 -17.98 8.11 -14.40
N LEU A 174 -17.76 7.28 -13.39
CA LEU A 174 -18.09 5.87 -13.41
C LEU A 174 -19.60 5.60 -13.53
N ILE A 175 -20.44 6.49 -13.00
CA ILE A 175 -21.89 6.44 -13.13
C ILE A 175 -22.31 6.39 -14.61
N LYS A 176 -21.60 7.08 -15.50
CA LYS A 176 -21.87 7.09 -16.95
C LYS A 176 -21.65 5.74 -17.62
N PHE A 177 -20.76 4.91 -17.05
CA PHE A 177 -20.42 3.60 -17.62
C PHE A 177 -21.19 2.44 -16.99
N LYS A 178 -21.74 2.62 -15.77
CA LYS A 178 -22.41 1.56 -15.00
C LYS A 178 -23.55 0.87 -15.76
N ASN A 179 -24.25 1.58 -16.61
CA ASN A 179 -25.44 1.08 -17.32
C ASN A 179 -25.14 0.64 -18.75
N LEU A 180 -23.88 0.61 -19.17
CA LEU A 180 -23.53 0.14 -20.51
C LEU A 180 -23.61 -1.39 -20.57
N PRO A 181 -24.27 -1.98 -21.59
CA PRO A 181 -24.56 -3.42 -21.61
C PRO A 181 -23.32 -4.31 -21.67
N TYR A 182 -22.18 -3.76 -22.07
CA TYR A 182 -20.92 -4.50 -22.18
C TYR A 182 -20.05 -4.41 -20.92
N ILE A 183 -20.42 -3.58 -19.95
CA ILE A 183 -19.65 -3.38 -18.71
C ILE A 183 -20.24 -4.26 -17.61
N LYS A 184 -19.50 -5.28 -17.19
CA LYS A 184 -19.94 -6.23 -16.16
C LYS A 184 -19.48 -5.84 -14.74
N LYS A 185 -18.33 -5.18 -14.62
CA LYS A 185 -17.72 -4.84 -13.34
C LYS A 185 -17.07 -3.47 -13.43
N VAL A 186 -17.34 -2.63 -12.45
CA VAL A 186 -16.74 -1.30 -12.32
C VAL A 186 -16.18 -1.12 -10.91
N ARG A 187 -15.07 -0.44 -10.81
CA ARG A 187 -14.37 -0.16 -9.54
C ARG A 187 -13.60 1.16 -9.61
N VAL A 188 -13.52 1.83 -8.49
CA VAL A 188 -12.76 3.07 -8.25
C VAL A 188 -12.00 2.94 -6.96
#